data_16aa44424628e7c6b1dbabec77989a47
#
_entry.id   16aa44424628e7c6b1dbabec77989a47
#
_cell.length_a   1.000
_cell.length_b   1.000
_cell.length_c   1.000
_cell.angle_alpha   90.00
_cell.angle_beta   90.00
_cell.angle_gamma   90.00
#
_symmetry.space_group_name_H-M   'P 1'
#
loop_
_entity.id
_entity.type
_entity.pdbx_description
1 polymer ?
#
loop_
_entity_poly.entity_id
_entity_poly.type
_entity_poly.pdbx_seq_one_letter_code
_entity_poly.pdbx_strand_id
1 'polypeptide(L)'
;MKKVFFVFLMIISCGLNSIAQQTTKAPSSRPKIGLVLGGGGAKGAAAVGVLKEIERVGIPIDYIAGTSIGSIIGGLYAEGYRANDIDTLFRSQDWL
;
A
#
# COMPACT_ATOMS: atom_id res chain seq x y z
N MET A 1 -6.76 -34.47 -1.18
CA MET A 1 -6.05 -34.23 0.10
C MET A 1 -4.76 -33.43 -0.05
N LYS A 2 -3.97 -33.64 -1.11
CA LYS A 2 -2.74 -32.85 -1.33
C LYS A 2 -3.00 -31.35 -1.57
N LYS A 3 -4.10 -30.96 -2.24
CA LYS A 3 -4.46 -29.56 -2.49
C LYS A 3 -4.86 -28.82 -1.20
N VAL A 4 -5.55 -29.50 -0.28
CA VAL A 4 -5.95 -28.92 1.01
C VAL A 4 -4.71 -28.72 1.91
N PHE A 5 -3.77 -29.66 1.85
CA PHE A 5 -2.51 -29.56 2.59
C PHE A 5 -1.67 -28.36 2.10
N PHE A 6 -1.60 -28.13 0.80
CA PHE A 6 -0.90 -26.99 0.21
C PHE A 6 -1.52 -25.63 0.61
N VAL A 7 -2.86 -25.56 0.60
CA VAL A 7 -3.58 -24.34 1.04
C VAL A 7 -3.35 -24.09 2.53
N PHE A 8 -3.35 -25.15 3.35
CA PHE A 8 -3.08 -25.03 4.78
C PHE A 8 -1.64 -24.57 5.07
N LEU A 9 -0.68 -25.08 4.31
CA LEU A 9 0.72 -24.67 4.40
C LEU A 9 0.93 -23.20 4.00
N MET A 10 0.20 -22.74 2.98
CA MET A 10 0.24 -21.34 2.52
C MET A 10 -0.34 -20.38 3.58
N ILE A 11 -1.40 -20.78 4.25
CA ILE A 11 -2.03 -19.97 5.32
C ILE A 11 -1.10 -19.86 6.53
N ILE A 12 -0.41 -20.93 6.90
CA ILE A 12 0.55 -20.92 8.01
C ILE A 12 1.77 -20.06 7.68
N SER A 13 2.23 -20.08 6.42
CA SER A 13 3.36 -19.26 5.97
C SER A 13 3.05 -17.75 6.02
N CYS A 14 1.80 -17.37 5.77
CA CYS A 14 1.36 -15.97 5.88
C CYS A 14 1.32 -15.47 7.34
N GLY A 15 1.03 -16.35 8.30
CA GLY A 15 0.90 -15.97 9.71
C GLY A 15 2.25 -15.72 10.42
N LEU A 16 3.34 -16.31 9.92
CA LEU A 16 4.65 -16.24 10.57
C LEU A 16 5.45 -14.96 10.23
N ASN A 17 5.03 -14.25 9.20
CA ASN A 17 5.73 -13.02 8.78
C ASN A 17 5.27 -11.76 9.52
N SER A 18 4.25 -11.85 10.37
CA SER A 18 3.70 -10.67 11.05
C SER A 18 4.56 -10.16 12.22
N ILE A 19 5.56 -10.90 12.64
CA ILE A 19 6.42 -10.54 13.78
C ILE A 19 7.63 -9.71 13.36
N ALA A 20 7.96 -9.69 12.07
CA ALA A 20 9.18 -9.08 11.55
C ALA A 20 9.15 -7.53 11.45
N GLN A 21 8.02 -6.89 11.76
CA GLN A 21 7.85 -5.45 11.57
C GLN A 21 7.85 -4.61 12.87
N GLN A 22 8.22 -5.19 13.99
CA GLN A 22 8.42 -4.41 15.22
C GLN A 22 9.82 -3.78 15.21
N THR A 23 10.00 -2.76 14.40
CA THR A 23 11.14 -1.88 14.57
C THR A 23 10.86 -0.95 15.75
N THR A 24 11.59 -1.14 16.83
CA THR A 24 11.66 -0.19 17.93
C THR A 24 12.34 1.09 17.42
N LYS A 25 11.57 1.95 16.77
CA LYS A 25 12.03 3.28 16.41
C LYS A 25 11.93 4.19 17.63
N ALA A 26 12.94 5.03 17.86
CA ALA A 26 12.91 6.03 18.91
C ALA A 26 11.62 6.88 18.83
N PRO A 27 11.00 7.26 19.97
CA PRO A 27 9.78 8.05 19.95
C PRO A 27 9.98 9.34 19.17
N SER A 28 9.19 9.53 18.13
CA SER A 28 9.16 10.76 17.35
C SER A 28 8.32 11.81 18.07
N SER A 29 8.72 13.09 18.03
CA SER A 29 7.97 14.20 18.61
C SER A 29 6.66 14.51 17.86
N ARG A 30 6.44 13.97 16.64
CA ARG A 30 5.22 14.17 15.86
C ARG A 30 4.33 12.91 15.86
N PRO A 31 3.02 13.07 15.72
CA PRO A 31 2.12 11.93 15.52
C PRO A 31 2.51 11.12 14.30
N LYS A 32 2.35 9.80 14.38
CA LYS A 32 2.50 8.90 13.25
C LYS A 32 1.23 8.93 12.40
N ILE A 33 1.40 9.01 11.10
CA ILE A 33 0.29 9.11 10.15
C ILE A 33 0.23 7.83 9.31
N GLY A 34 -0.90 7.16 9.38
CA GLY A 34 -1.22 6.00 8.56
C GLY A 34 -2.12 6.39 7.39
N LEU A 35 -1.79 5.91 6.20
CA LEU A 35 -2.61 6.04 5.00
C LEU A 35 -3.29 4.71 4.71
N VAL A 36 -4.61 4.73 4.61
CA VAL A 36 -5.40 3.54 4.24
C VAL A 36 -6.01 3.76 2.87
N LEU A 37 -5.70 2.87 1.94
CA LEU A 37 -6.17 2.91 0.56
C LEU A 37 -7.13 1.75 0.30
N GLY A 38 -8.39 2.08 0.02
CA GLY A 38 -9.42 1.11 -0.28
C GLY A 38 -9.33 0.54 -1.69
N GLY A 39 -10.04 -0.56 -1.92
CA GLY A 39 -10.26 -1.12 -3.25
C GLY A 39 -11.35 -0.35 -4.02
N GLY A 40 -11.71 -0.86 -5.18
CA GLY A 40 -12.78 -0.31 -6.00
C GLY A 40 -12.48 -0.26 -7.50
N GLY A 41 -11.54 -1.04 -7.98
CA GLY A 41 -11.15 -1.08 -9.38
C GLY A 41 -10.74 0.31 -9.89
N ALA A 42 -11.30 0.73 -11.03
CA ALA A 42 -10.97 2.02 -11.64
C ALA A 42 -11.22 3.23 -10.69
N LYS A 43 -12.18 3.12 -9.78
CA LYS A 43 -12.44 4.15 -8.76
C LYS A 43 -11.26 4.33 -7.79
N GLY A 44 -10.49 3.27 -7.56
CA GLY A 44 -9.29 3.31 -6.74
C GLY A 44 -8.21 4.23 -7.29
N ALA A 45 -8.20 4.48 -8.60
CA ALA A 45 -7.29 5.42 -9.22
C ALA A 45 -7.45 6.86 -8.69
N ALA A 46 -8.61 7.20 -8.14
CA ALA A 46 -8.82 8.48 -7.46
C ALA A 46 -7.86 8.69 -6.27
N ALA A 47 -7.38 7.60 -5.66
CA ALA A 47 -6.39 7.66 -4.61
C ALA A 47 -5.08 8.35 -5.05
N VAL A 48 -4.72 8.25 -6.32
CA VAL A 48 -3.54 8.93 -6.87
C VAL A 48 -3.68 10.45 -6.74
N GLY A 49 -4.88 10.97 -7.00
CA GLY A 49 -5.19 12.41 -6.81
C GLY A 49 -5.03 12.83 -5.35
N VAL A 50 -5.45 11.99 -4.42
CA VAL A 50 -5.27 12.23 -2.98
C VAL A 50 -3.78 12.24 -2.61
N LEU A 51 -3.00 11.30 -3.13
CA LEU A 51 -1.55 11.26 -2.91
C LEU A 51 -0.86 12.53 -3.41
N LYS A 52 -1.29 13.08 -4.56
CA LYS A 52 -0.76 14.34 -5.08
C LYS A 52 -0.99 15.50 -4.10
N GLU A 53 -2.17 15.56 -3.50
CA GLU A 53 -2.48 16.59 -2.49
C GLU A 53 -1.70 16.38 -1.19
N ILE A 54 -1.55 15.14 -0.74
CA ILE A 54 -0.73 14.80 0.42
C ILE A 54 0.72 15.26 0.21
N GLU A 55 1.28 15.02 -0.97
CA GLU A 55 2.63 15.48 -1.32
C GLU A 55 2.70 17.01 -1.40
N ARG A 56 1.70 17.64 -2.02
CA ARG A 56 1.65 19.10 -2.16
C ARG A 56 1.62 19.82 -0.81
N VAL A 57 0.86 19.29 0.14
CA VAL A 57 0.76 19.83 1.49
C VAL A 57 1.96 19.44 2.34
N GLY A 58 2.69 18.38 1.97
CA GLY A 58 3.86 17.92 2.71
C GLY A 58 3.53 17.08 3.94
N ILE A 59 2.43 16.32 3.90
CA ILE A 59 2.06 15.42 4.99
C ILE A 59 2.96 14.18 4.94
N PRO A 60 3.76 13.90 5.98
CA PRO A 60 4.57 12.71 6.03
C PRO A 60 3.73 11.47 6.33
N ILE A 61 3.85 10.42 5.55
CA ILE A 61 3.18 9.15 5.74
C ILE A 61 4.15 8.15 6.36
N ASP A 62 3.79 7.58 7.50
CA ASP A 62 4.60 6.61 8.23
C ASP A 62 4.20 5.17 7.95
N TYR A 63 2.92 4.91 7.71
CA TYR A 63 2.37 3.59 7.45
C TYR A 63 1.38 3.62 6.29
N ILE A 64 1.37 2.56 5.51
CA ILE A 64 0.42 2.40 4.41
C ILE A 64 -0.25 1.03 4.53
N ALA A 65 -1.57 1.03 4.44
CA ALA A 65 -2.38 -0.18 4.29
C ALA A 65 -3.24 -0.04 3.05
N GLY A 66 -3.35 -1.10 2.27
CA GLY A 66 -4.12 -1.06 1.03
C GLY A 66 -4.82 -2.37 0.73
N THR A 67 -5.95 -2.27 0.01
CA THR A 67 -6.74 -3.41 -0.45
C THR A 67 -6.94 -3.31 -1.95
N SER A 68 -6.74 -4.42 -2.69
CA SER A 68 -6.92 -4.48 -4.15
C SER A 68 -6.07 -3.41 -4.86
N ILE A 69 -6.67 -2.58 -5.71
CA ILE A 69 -5.98 -1.48 -6.40
C ILE A 69 -5.26 -0.55 -5.40
N GLY A 70 -5.82 -0.36 -4.21
CA GLY A 70 -5.19 0.42 -3.14
C GLY A 70 -3.89 -0.21 -2.64
N SER A 71 -3.75 -1.53 -2.67
CA SER A 71 -2.51 -2.22 -2.32
C SER A 71 -1.43 -2.04 -3.40
N ILE A 72 -1.82 -1.96 -4.66
CA ILE A 72 -0.90 -1.68 -5.77
C ILE A 72 -0.37 -0.25 -5.67
N ILE A 73 -1.25 0.71 -5.52
CA ILE A 73 -0.89 2.13 -5.37
C ILE A 73 -0.04 2.34 -4.12
N GLY A 74 -0.48 1.78 -2.99
CA GLY A 74 0.23 1.90 -1.72
C GLY A 74 1.59 1.22 -1.74
N GLY A 75 1.70 0.07 -2.40
CA GLY A 75 2.96 -0.65 -2.59
C GLY A 75 3.96 0.16 -3.41
N LEU A 76 3.54 0.70 -4.55
CA LEU A 76 4.37 1.57 -5.38
C LEU A 76 4.82 2.82 -4.60
N TYR A 77 3.90 3.43 -3.86
CA TYR A 77 4.21 4.60 -3.05
C TYR A 77 5.21 4.29 -1.93
N ALA A 78 5.07 3.13 -1.28
CA ALA A 78 6.01 2.66 -0.25
C ALA A 78 7.41 2.35 -0.82
N GLU A 79 7.50 1.92 -2.08
CA GLU A 79 8.77 1.70 -2.79
C GLU A 79 9.48 3.00 -3.18
N GLY A 80 8.83 4.14 -3.06
CA GLY A 80 9.40 5.45 -3.34
C GLY A 80 8.91 6.12 -4.61
N TYR A 81 7.97 5.52 -5.32
CA TYR A 81 7.32 6.20 -6.45
C TYR A 81 6.52 7.39 -5.96
N ARG A 82 6.65 8.51 -6.63
CA ARG A 82 5.85 9.69 -6.34
C ARG A 82 4.46 9.59 -6.98
N ALA A 83 3.53 10.39 -6.49
CA ALA A 83 2.15 10.37 -7.01
C ALA A 83 2.09 10.62 -8.53
N ASN A 84 2.93 11.50 -9.06
CA ASN A 84 3.00 11.73 -10.51
C ASN A 84 3.53 10.53 -11.29
N ASP A 85 4.48 9.78 -10.75
CA ASP A 85 4.98 8.56 -11.39
C ASP A 85 3.91 7.49 -11.47
N ILE A 86 3.16 7.33 -10.38
CA ILE A 86 2.04 6.39 -10.30
C ILE A 86 0.93 6.81 -11.28
N ASP A 87 0.61 8.08 -11.35
CA ASP A 87 -0.36 8.61 -12.32
C ASP A 87 0.05 8.31 -13.76
N THR A 88 1.31 8.51 -14.09
CA THR A 88 1.86 8.19 -15.41
C THR A 88 1.75 6.71 -15.72
N LEU A 89 2.09 5.84 -14.78
CA LEU A 89 1.95 4.39 -14.93
C LEU A 89 0.50 4.00 -15.22
N PHE A 90 -0.45 4.56 -14.49
CA PHE A 90 -1.87 4.25 -14.68
C PHE A 90 -2.42 4.78 -16.01
N ARG A 91 -1.98 5.94 -16.46
CA ARG A 91 -2.41 6.50 -17.75
C ARG A 91 -1.78 5.81 -18.94
N SER A 92 -0.59 5.22 -18.78
CA SER A 92 0.10 4.52 -19.86
C SER A 92 -0.46 3.12 -20.14
N GLN A 93 -1.30 2.60 -19.24
CA GLN A 93 -1.92 1.29 -19.41
C GLN A 93 -3.24 1.40 -20.17
N ASP A 94 -3.43 0.50 -21.11
CA ASP A 94 -4.73 0.31 -21.75
C ASP A 94 -5.55 -0.62 -20.85
N TRP A 95 -6.51 -0.07 -20.15
CA TRP A 95 -7.35 -0.81 -19.21
C TRP A 95 -8.60 -1.41 -19.86
N LEU A 96 -8.79 -1.24 -21.16
CA LEU A 96 -9.87 -1.77 -21.96
C LEU A 96 -9.34 -2.79 -22.96
#